data_5853ee346084ca3b6c9b52ae29b3a0f4
#
_entry.id   5853ee346084ca3b6c9b52ae29b3a0f4
#
_cell.length_a   1.000
_cell.length_b   1.000
_cell.length_c   1.000
_cell.angle_alpha   90.00
_cell.angle_beta   90.00
_cell.angle_gamma   90.00
#
_symmetry.space_group_name_H-M   'P 1'
#
loop_
_entity.id
_entity.type
_entity.pdbx_description
1 polymer ?
#
loop_
_entity_poly.entity_id
_entity_poly.type
_entity_poly.pdbx_seq_one_letter_code
_entity_poly.pdbx_strand_id
1 'polypeptide(L)'
;MALRVVRHAKAGSRSAWGQDDDLRPLTSAGERQAVALADRLVDGGRVRVMSSRFVRCTQTVGPLAERLGVEVEEHPALAEETDLDDTEALLERLASIDAVLCTHGNVVSALLDRLRWRGTEIVGHAVGGGGKGSAWVLEPGPDGGWAKATYEPPP
;
A
#
# COMPACT_ATOMS: atom_id res chain seq x y z
N MET A 1 -4.69 3.56 16.21
CA MET A 1 -4.37 4.08 14.89
C MET A 1 -3.74 3.01 14.04
N ALA A 2 -4.13 2.91 12.80
CA ALA A 2 -3.68 1.87 11.91
C ALA A 2 -3.07 2.46 10.64
N LEU A 3 -1.94 1.89 10.24
CA LEU A 3 -1.29 2.18 8.97
C LEU A 3 -1.56 1.00 8.04
N ARG A 4 -2.09 1.28 6.85
CA ARG A 4 -2.31 0.25 5.84
C ARG A 4 -1.32 0.40 4.69
N VAL A 5 -0.64 -0.67 4.38
CA VAL A 5 0.23 -0.75 3.20
C VAL A 5 -0.48 -1.59 2.16
N VAL A 6 -0.86 -0.95 1.06
CA VAL A 6 -1.67 -1.55 -0.01
C VAL A 6 -0.78 -1.86 -1.20
N ARG A 7 -0.87 -3.07 -1.74
CA ARG A 7 -0.32 -3.39 -3.04
C ARG A 7 -1.27 -2.87 -4.11
N HIS A 8 -0.75 -2.18 -5.15
CA HIS A 8 -1.60 -1.67 -6.22
C HIS A 8 -2.51 -2.77 -6.80
N ALA A 9 -3.67 -2.35 -7.28
CA ALA A 9 -4.68 -3.22 -7.87
C ALA A 9 -4.21 -3.77 -9.24
N LYS A 10 -5.04 -4.56 -9.86
CA LYS A 10 -4.72 -5.26 -11.11
C LYS A 10 -4.38 -4.29 -12.22
N ALA A 11 -3.18 -4.40 -12.75
CA ALA A 11 -2.69 -3.59 -13.87
C ALA A 11 -2.49 -4.48 -15.11
N GLY A 12 -2.39 -3.85 -16.28
CA GLY A 12 -2.13 -4.56 -17.52
C GLY A 12 -0.78 -5.26 -17.54
N SER A 13 -0.56 -6.08 -18.56
CA SER A 13 0.70 -6.80 -18.74
C SER A 13 1.86 -5.84 -18.99
N ARG A 14 2.93 -5.96 -18.20
CA ARG A 14 4.16 -5.20 -18.39
C ARG A 14 4.76 -5.42 -19.77
N SER A 15 4.75 -6.66 -20.26
CA SER A 15 5.31 -7.01 -21.58
C SER A 15 4.48 -6.48 -22.75
N ALA A 16 3.20 -6.26 -22.57
CA ALA A 16 2.30 -5.73 -23.60
C ALA A 16 2.23 -4.19 -23.59
N TRP A 17 2.77 -3.54 -22.57
CA TRP A 17 2.76 -2.09 -22.45
C TRP A 17 3.91 -1.48 -23.25
N GLY A 18 3.58 -0.59 -24.20
CA GLY A 18 4.54 -0.02 -25.15
C GLY A 18 5.16 1.32 -24.73
N GLN A 19 4.92 1.78 -23.50
CA GLN A 19 5.40 3.04 -22.94
C GLN A 19 6.20 2.79 -21.66
N ASP A 20 6.63 3.87 -20.99
CA ASP A 20 7.32 3.77 -19.71
C ASP A 20 6.44 3.03 -18.68
N ASP A 21 7.04 2.13 -17.92
CA ASP A 21 6.30 1.26 -16.98
C ASP A 21 5.57 2.05 -15.88
N ASP A 22 6.10 3.21 -15.50
CA ASP A 22 5.46 4.07 -14.51
C ASP A 22 4.13 4.67 -14.99
N LEU A 23 3.87 4.68 -16.30
CA LEU A 23 2.62 5.14 -16.89
C LEU A 23 1.58 4.03 -17.07
N ARG A 24 1.95 2.77 -16.87
CA ARG A 24 1.05 1.62 -17.08
C ARG A 24 -0.12 1.65 -16.10
N PRO A 25 -1.38 1.76 -16.62
CA PRO A 25 -2.55 1.96 -15.78
C PRO A 25 -3.13 0.65 -15.25
N LEU A 26 -4.10 0.78 -14.34
CA LEU A 26 -4.96 -0.34 -13.94
C LEU A 26 -5.78 -0.84 -15.13
N THR A 27 -6.13 -2.12 -15.08
CA THR A 27 -7.18 -2.69 -15.95
C THR A 27 -8.56 -2.26 -15.44
N SER A 28 -9.61 -2.53 -16.21
CA SER A 28 -11.00 -2.31 -15.75
C SER A 28 -11.28 -3.10 -14.46
N ALA A 29 -10.75 -4.32 -14.34
CA ALA A 29 -10.86 -5.11 -13.11
C ALA A 29 -10.12 -4.43 -11.94
N GLY A 30 -8.95 -3.85 -12.20
CA GLY A 30 -8.19 -3.10 -11.19
C GLY A 30 -8.91 -1.82 -10.76
N GLU A 31 -9.56 -1.13 -11.67
CA GLU A 31 -10.37 0.04 -11.33
C GLU A 31 -11.55 -0.33 -10.42
N ARG A 32 -12.19 -1.46 -10.67
CA ARG A 32 -13.25 -1.98 -9.79
C ARG A 32 -12.71 -2.36 -8.41
N GLN A 33 -11.51 -2.95 -8.35
CA GLN A 33 -10.83 -3.21 -7.06
C GLN A 33 -10.57 -1.90 -6.30
N ALA A 34 -10.14 -0.85 -6.97
CA ALA A 34 -9.89 0.45 -6.36
C ALA A 34 -11.17 1.05 -5.75
N VAL A 35 -12.31 0.94 -6.44
CA VAL A 35 -13.61 1.37 -5.90
C VAL A 35 -14.01 0.53 -4.70
N ALA A 36 -13.86 -0.78 -4.77
CA ALA A 36 -14.19 -1.69 -3.66
C ALA A 36 -13.29 -1.44 -2.44
N LEU A 37 -12.01 -1.11 -2.67
CA LEU A 37 -11.09 -0.72 -1.60
C LEU A 37 -11.56 0.58 -0.92
N ALA A 38 -11.99 1.57 -1.72
CA ALA A 38 -12.55 2.81 -1.21
C ALA A 38 -13.81 2.55 -0.36
N ASP A 39 -14.72 1.68 -0.82
CA ASP A 39 -15.90 1.27 -0.06
C ASP A 39 -15.54 0.67 1.30
N ARG A 40 -14.47 -0.14 1.33
CA ARG A 40 -14.00 -0.79 2.55
C ARG A 40 -13.40 0.19 3.56
N LEU A 41 -12.73 1.25 3.09
CA LEU A 41 -11.88 2.11 3.92
C LEU A 41 -12.45 3.51 4.19
N VAL A 42 -13.53 3.90 3.53
CA VAL A 42 -14.07 5.27 3.61
C VAL A 42 -14.49 5.69 5.02
N ASP A 43 -14.91 4.75 5.85
CA ASP A 43 -15.38 5.02 7.21
C ASP A 43 -14.27 5.20 8.25
N GLY A 44 -13.01 5.15 7.83
CA GLY A 44 -11.85 5.24 8.71
C GLY A 44 -11.55 6.61 9.32
N GLY A 45 -12.35 7.64 9.04
CA GLY A 45 -12.15 8.99 9.55
C GLY A 45 -11.09 9.77 8.76
N ARG A 46 -10.33 10.62 9.43
CA ARG A 46 -9.25 11.40 8.79
C ARG A 46 -8.04 10.51 8.52
N VAL A 47 -7.89 10.12 7.28
CA VAL A 47 -6.81 9.25 6.81
C VAL A 47 -5.97 10.00 5.78
N ARG A 48 -4.65 9.97 5.93
CA ARG A 48 -3.74 10.40 4.86
C ARG A 48 -3.68 9.32 3.80
N VAL A 49 -3.68 9.73 2.54
CA VAL A 49 -3.56 8.80 1.41
C VAL A 49 -2.26 9.11 0.68
N MET A 50 -1.34 8.17 0.69
CA MET A 50 -0.03 8.30 0.06
C MET A 50 0.19 7.21 -0.97
N SER A 51 1.04 7.46 -1.94
CA SER A 51 1.24 6.53 -3.04
C SER A 51 2.62 6.66 -3.68
N SER A 52 3.08 5.55 -4.26
CA SER A 52 4.07 5.59 -5.34
C SER A 52 3.55 6.51 -6.46
N ARG A 53 4.48 7.19 -7.15
CA ARG A 53 4.15 8.03 -8.31
C ARG A 53 3.61 7.23 -9.51
N PHE A 54 3.81 5.92 -9.52
CA PHE A 54 3.37 5.05 -10.62
C PHE A 54 1.86 5.12 -10.76
N VAL A 55 1.38 5.28 -11.99
CA VAL A 55 -0.05 5.48 -12.28
C VAL A 55 -0.92 4.38 -11.67
N ARG A 56 -0.49 3.11 -11.76
CA ARG A 56 -1.24 1.99 -11.18
C ARG A 56 -1.42 2.10 -9.66
N CYS A 57 -0.51 2.77 -8.98
CA CYS A 57 -0.62 3.00 -7.53
C CYS A 57 -1.54 4.18 -7.22
N THR A 58 -1.36 5.33 -7.88
CA THR A 58 -2.22 6.50 -7.67
C THR A 58 -3.67 6.19 -8.04
N GLN A 59 -3.91 5.41 -9.09
CA GLN A 59 -5.25 4.98 -9.46
C GLN A 59 -5.87 4.01 -8.46
N THR A 60 -5.08 3.21 -7.75
CA THR A 60 -5.57 2.28 -6.73
C THR A 60 -6.19 3.02 -5.55
N VAL A 61 -5.59 4.12 -5.10
CA VAL A 61 -6.07 4.88 -3.94
C VAL A 61 -6.81 6.16 -4.31
N GLY A 62 -6.88 6.49 -5.60
CA GLY A 62 -7.59 7.67 -6.09
C GLY A 62 -9.05 7.74 -5.67
N PRO A 63 -9.86 6.68 -5.87
CA PRO A 63 -11.26 6.69 -5.44
C PRO A 63 -11.43 6.91 -3.93
N LEU A 64 -10.56 6.33 -3.11
CA LEU A 64 -10.58 6.55 -1.66
C LEU A 64 -10.28 8.01 -1.33
N ALA A 65 -9.22 8.56 -1.90
CA ALA A 65 -8.84 9.96 -1.66
C ALA A 65 -9.97 10.92 -2.06
N GLU A 66 -10.61 10.68 -3.20
CA GLU A 66 -11.75 11.47 -3.67
C GLU A 66 -12.89 11.46 -2.66
N ARG A 67 -13.27 10.28 -2.16
CA ARG A 67 -14.35 10.14 -1.18
C ARG A 67 -14.03 10.79 0.17
N LEU A 68 -12.76 10.75 0.57
CA LEU A 68 -12.29 11.39 1.81
C LEU A 68 -12.08 12.90 1.66
N GLY A 69 -12.12 13.43 0.44
CA GLY A 69 -11.85 14.85 0.18
C GLY A 69 -10.40 15.24 0.44
N VAL A 70 -9.46 14.31 0.23
CA VAL A 70 -8.02 14.54 0.40
C VAL A 70 -7.29 14.30 -0.91
N GLU A 71 -6.09 14.85 -1.03
CA GLU A 71 -5.22 14.58 -2.18
C GLU A 71 -4.37 13.32 -1.94
N VAL A 72 -4.01 12.64 -3.03
CA VAL A 72 -3.02 11.57 -2.99
C VAL A 72 -1.63 12.21 -2.92
N GLU A 73 -0.90 11.92 -1.85
CA GLU A 73 0.47 12.42 -1.64
C GLU A 73 1.46 11.41 -2.23
N GLU A 74 2.14 11.76 -3.30
CA GLU A 74 3.19 10.92 -3.86
C GLU A 74 4.45 10.96 -2.99
N HIS A 75 5.09 9.81 -2.79
CA HIS A 75 6.32 9.72 -2.00
C HIS A 75 7.31 8.73 -2.64
N PRO A 76 8.60 9.11 -2.81
CA PRO A 76 9.59 8.24 -3.45
C PRO A 76 9.88 6.95 -2.68
N ALA A 77 9.67 6.93 -1.36
CA ALA A 77 9.85 5.74 -0.54
C ALA A 77 8.80 4.64 -0.81
N LEU A 78 7.79 4.92 -1.63
CA LEU A 78 6.76 3.97 -2.04
C LEU A 78 6.93 3.50 -3.50
N ALA A 79 7.90 4.05 -4.22
CA ALA A 79 8.16 3.69 -5.61
C ALA A 79 8.75 2.28 -5.73
N GLU A 80 8.59 1.66 -6.90
CA GLU A 80 9.06 0.29 -7.16
C GLU A 80 10.57 0.12 -6.96
N GLU A 81 11.35 1.15 -7.29
CA GLU A 81 12.81 1.18 -7.20
C GLU A 81 13.35 1.70 -5.87
N THR A 82 12.48 1.90 -4.87
CA THR A 82 12.91 2.48 -3.58
C THR A 82 13.90 1.58 -2.83
N ASP A 83 14.75 2.20 -2.03
CA ASP A 83 15.52 1.50 -1.00
C ASP A 83 14.59 1.19 0.17
N LEU A 84 14.64 -0.04 0.68
CA LEU A 84 13.78 -0.48 1.78
C LEU A 84 14.00 0.35 3.06
N ASP A 85 15.21 0.84 3.30
CA ASP A 85 15.48 1.69 4.45
C ASP A 85 14.68 2.99 4.39
N ASP A 86 14.50 3.56 3.20
CA ASP A 86 13.68 4.76 3.00
C ASP A 86 12.20 4.47 3.26
N THR A 87 11.71 3.30 2.82
CA THR A 87 10.34 2.86 3.08
C THR A 87 10.11 2.70 4.58
N GLU A 88 11.02 2.02 5.26
CA GLU A 88 10.94 1.81 6.71
C GLU A 88 10.96 3.14 7.48
N ALA A 89 11.82 4.07 7.07
CA ALA A 89 11.89 5.41 7.68
C ALA A 89 10.57 6.20 7.50
N LEU A 90 9.94 6.09 6.33
CA LEU A 90 8.63 6.69 6.10
C LEU A 90 7.58 6.12 7.05
N LEU A 91 7.51 4.79 7.18
CA LEU A 91 6.55 4.14 8.06
C LEU A 91 6.74 4.55 9.52
N GLU A 92 7.97 4.67 9.98
CA GLU A 92 8.27 5.12 11.35
C GLU A 92 7.73 6.53 11.62
N ARG A 93 7.87 7.44 10.64
CA ARG A 93 7.31 8.81 10.75
C ARG A 93 5.79 8.82 10.80
N LEU A 94 5.13 7.78 10.30
CA LEU A 94 3.67 7.67 10.22
C LEU A 94 3.08 6.80 11.34
N ALA A 95 3.89 6.34 12.29
CA ALA A 95 3.46 5.36 13.30
C ALA A 95 2.28 5.80 14.16
N SER A 96 2.08 7.11 14.34
CA SER A 96 0.96 7.67 15.11
C SER A 96 -0.13 8.28 14.24
N ILE A 97 -0.13 8.00 12.94
CA ILE A 97 -1.03 8.60 11.97
C ILE A 97 -1.84 7.50 11.28
N ASP A 98 -3.15 7.72 11.11
CA ASP A 98 -3.95 6.87 10.25
C ASP A 98 -3.62 7.21 8.79
N ALA A 99 -3.11 6.24 8.06
CA ALA A 99 -2.71 6.43 6.67
C ALA A 99 -2.92 5.16 5.84
N VAL A 100 -3.20 5.37 4.57
CA VAL A 100 -3.23 4.32 3.54
C VAL A 100 -2.12 4.62 2.54
N LEU A 101 -1.22 3.68 2.36
CA LEU A 101 -0.03 3.81 1.53
C LEU A 101 -0.09 2.78 0.40
N CYS A 102 -0.05 3.23 -0.85
CA CYS A 102 -0.04 2.31 -1.99
C CYS A 102 1.36 2.16 -2.55
N THR A 103 1.79 0.93 -2.73
CA THR A 103 3.10 0.59 -3.25
C THR A 103 3.06 -0.68 -4.10
N HIS A 104 4.20 -1.29 -4.35
CA HIS A 104 4.40 -2.40 -5.28
C HIS A 104 4.63 -3.73 -4.54
N GLY A 105 4.38 -4.84 -5.23
CA GLY A 105 4.54 -6.17 -4.65
C GLY A 105 5.95 -6.47 -4.13
N ASN A 106 6.99 -6.03 -4.83
CA ASN A 106 8.37 -6.19 -4.38
C ASN A 106 8.67 -5.41 -3.10
N VAL A 107 8.10 -4.22 -2.96
CA VAL A 107 8.26 -3.38 -1.76
C VAL A 107 7.52 -4.03 -0.57
N VAL A 108 6.28 -4.46 -0.77
CA VAL A 108 5.50 -5.14 0.28
C VAL A 108 6.22 -6.40 0.75
N SER A 109 6.69 -7.24 -0.17
CA SER A 109 7.39 -8.48 0.16
C SER A 109 8.67 -8.23 0.98
N ALA A 110 9.49 -7.28 0.53
CA ALA A 110 10.71 -6.91 1.24
C ALA A 110 10.42 -6.30 2.62
N LEU A 111 9.38 -5.47 2.70
CA LEU A 111 8.96 -4.87 3.98
C LEU A 111 8.53 -5.94 4.99
N LEU A 112 7.73 -6.91 4.57
CA LEU A 112 7.29 -8.01 5.45
C LEU A 112 8.46 -8.84 5.97
N ASP A 113 9.44 -9.14 5.12
CA ASP A 113 10.65 -9.84 5.54
C ASP A 113 11.43 -9.04 6.60
N ARG A 114 11.55 -7.72 6.40
CA ARG A 114 12.20 -6.82 7.34
C ARG A 114 11.45 -6.76 8.67
N LEU A 115 10.12 -6.62 8.63
CA LEU A 115 9.27 -6.57 9.82
C LEU A 115 9.36 -7.88 10.61
N ARG A 116 9.34 -9.01 9.92
CA ARG A 116 9.50 -10.34 10.55
C ARG A 116 10.86 -10.44 11.24
N TRP A 117 11.91 -10.00 10.57
CA TRP A 117 13.26 -9.99 11.15
C TRP A 117 13.36 -9.11 12.40
N ARG A 118 12.62 -8.00 12.44
CA ARG A 118 12.56 -7.11 13.60
C ARG A 118 11.64 -7.61 14.72
N GLY A 119 10.98 -8.74 14.55
CA GLY A 119 10.12 -9.36 15.55
C GLY A 119 8.65 -9.00 15.47
N THR A 120 8.20 -8.32 14.41
CA THR A 120 6.78 -8.05 14.18
C THR A 120 6.02 -9.37 14.00
N GLU A 121 4.90 -9.50 14.72
CA GLU A 121 3.98 -10.63 14.51
C GLU A 121 3.28 -10.51 13.18
N ILE A 122 3.42 -11.51 12.31
CA ILE A 122 2.76 -11.55 11.01
C ILE A 122 1.51 -12.43 11.12
N VAL A 123 0.35 -11.84 10.91
CA VAL A 123 -0.95 -12.52 11.01
C VAL A 123 -1.56 -12.64 9.63
N GLY A 124 -1.87 -13.87 9.25
CA GLY A 124 -2.38 -14.20 7.92
C GLY A 124 -1.28 -14.74 7.02
N HIS A 125 -1.70 -15.34 5.92
CA HIS A 125 -0.80 -15.96 4.95
C HIS A 125 -1.04 -15.37 3.57
N ALA A 126 0.05 -14.97 2.93
CA ALA A 126 0.01 -14.43 1.58
C ALA A 126 1.29 -14.79 0.83
N VAL A 127 1.13 -15.33 -0.37
CA VAL A 127 2.27 -15.63 -1.24
C VAL A 127 2.81 -14.30 -1.82
N GLY A 128 4.14 -14.13 -1.77
CA GLY A 128 4.80 -12.96 -2.37
C GLY A 128 4.34 -11.61 -1.79
N GLY A 129 3.96 -11.57 -0.51
CA GLY A 129 3.49 -10.36 0.14
C GLY A 129 2.00 -10.05 -0.06
N GLY A 130 1.28 -10.88 -0.81
CA GLY A 130 -0.16 -10.72 -1.00
C GLY A 130 -0.57 -10.41 -2.43
N GLY A 131 -1.85 -10.62 -2.72
CA GLY A 131 -2.43 -10.38 -4.03
C GLY A 131 -2.53 -8.89 -4.38
N LYS A 132 -2.72 -8.60 -5.65
CA LYS A 132 -2.95 -7.23 -6.12
C LYS A 132 -4.24 -6.68 -5.52
N GLY A 133 -4.18 -5.50 -4.95
CA GLY A 133 -5.28 -4.89 -4.21
C GLY A 133 -5.39 -5.33 -2.75
N SER A 134 -4.52 -6.21 -2.27
CA SER A 134 -4.45 -6.59 -0.86
C SER A 134 -3.76 -5.53 -0.01
N ALA A 135 -3.91 -5.64 1.30
CA ALA A 135 -3.29 -4.72 2.24
C ALA A 135 -2.73 -5.45 3.45
N TRP A 136 -1.80 -4.78 4.13
CA TRP A 136 -1.32 -5.16 5.44
C TRP A 136 -1.59 -4.04 6.42
N VAL A 137 -2.28 -4.36 7.51
CA VAL A 137 -2.54 -3.41 8.60
C VAL A 137 -1.40 -3.51 9.60
N LEU A 138 -0.68 -2.41 9.79
CA LEU A 138 0.44 -2.33 10.73
C LEU A 138 -0.02 -1.64 12.01
N GLU A 139 0.22 -2.29 13.13
CA GLU A 139 -0.08 -1.77 14.46
C GLU A 139 1.23 -1.43 15.17
N PRO A 140 1.40 -0.19 15.67
CA PRO A 140 2.64 0.20 16.34
C PRO A 140 2.84 -0.53 17.68
N GLY A 141 4.09 -0.78 18.02
CA GLY A 141 4.45 -1.37 19.29
C GLY A 141 4.66 -0.32 20.39
N PRO A 142 4.70 -0.74 21.67
CA PRO A 142 4.85 0.18 22.80
C PRO A 142 6.23 0.86 22.86
N ASP A 143 7.26 0.20 22.34
CA ASP A 143 8.65 0.68 22.40
C ASP A 143 9.15 1.18 21.02
N GLY A 144 8.23 1.60 20.15
CA GLY A 144 8.53 1.91 18.76
C GLY A 144 8.47 0.67 17.89
N GLY A 145 8.64 0.85 16.58
CA GLY A 145 8.48 -0.24 15.61
C GLY A 145 7.04 -0.72 15.49
N TRP A 146 6.88 -1.89 14.89
CA TRP A 146 5.57 -2.47 14.60
C TRP A 146 5.38 -3.78 15.37
N ALA A 147 4.29 -3.83 16.17
CA ALA A 147 3.98 -5.02 16.96
C ALA A 147 3.37 -6.12 16.08
N LYS A 148 2.50 -5.74 15.15
CA LYS A 148 1.72 -6.70 14.35
C LYS A 148 1.48 -6.17 12.94
N ALA A 149 1.51 -7.08 11.97
CA ALA A 149 1.07 -6.85 10.60
C ALA A 149 0.02 -7.90 10.24
N THR A 150 -1.19 -7.46 9.91
CA THR A 150 -2.33 -8.33 9.62
C THR A 150 -2.71 -8.22 8.15
N TYR A 151 -2.83 -9.37 7.48
CA TYR A 151 -3.20 -9.43 6.07
C TYR A 151 -4.69 -9.16 5.85
N GLU A 152 -5.00 -8.28 4.92
CA GLU A 152 -6.35 -8.05 4.38
C GLU A 152 -6.36 -8.47 2.91
N PRO A 153 -7.11 -9.54 2.54
CA PRO A 153 -7.19 -9.96 1.14
C PRO A 153 -7.76 -8.86 0.23
N PRO A 154 -7.55 -8.96 -1.09
CA PRO A 154 -8.20 -8.05 -2.03
C PRO A 154 -9.71 -8.07 -1.86
N PRO A 155 -10.38 -6.93 -2.10
CA PRO A 155 -11.84 -6.87 -2.03
C PRO A 155 -12.52 -7.65 -3.15
#